data_1cb6eda9e30ec2c44d80f10729068451
#
_entry.id   1cb6eda9e30ec2c44d80f10729068451
#
_cell.length_a   1.000
_cell.length_b   1.000
_cell.length_c   1.000
_cell.angle_alpha   90.00
_cell.angle_beta   90.00
_cell.angle_gamma   90.00
#
_symmetry.space_group_name_H-M   'P 1'
#
loop_
_entity.id
_entity.type
_entity.pdbx_description
1 polymer ?
#
loop_
_entity_poly.entity_id
_entity_poly.type
_entity_poly.pdbx_seq_one_letter_code
_entity_poly.pdbx_strand_id
1 'polypeptide(L)'
;MKLMIASDIHGSAYWCKKMLEAFEQNGAEKLILLGDILYHGPRNDLPEEYAPKQVIAMLNPLKDKLLCVRGNCDTEVDQMVLDFPVMAEYAYICCDGLRIFATHGHKFNCDNLQIGRASCRERV
;
A
#
# COMPACT_ATOMS: atom_id res chain seq x y z
N MET A 1 -9.40 -7.01 15.57
CA MET A 1 -9.38 -5.97 14.53
C MET A 1 -9.18 -6.60 13.15
N LYS A 2 -9.98 -6.19 12.19
CA LYS A 2 -9.84 -6.70 10.83
C LYS A 2 -9.02 -5.72 9.98
N LEU A 3 -7.95 -6.21 9.40
CA LEU A 3 -7.07 -5.44 8.53
C LEU A 3 -7.22 -5.94 7.10
N MET A 4 -7.22 -5.02 6.14
CA MET A 4 -7.11 -5.35 4.72
C MET A 4 -5.73 -4.93 4.23
N ILE A 5 -5.09 -5.78 3.46
CA ILE A 5 -3.75 -5.52 2.92
C ILE A 5 -3.83 -5.57 1.40
N ALA A 6 -3.31 -4.55 0.75
CA ALA A 6 -3.30 -4.47 -0.71
C ALA A 6 -2.01 -3.82 -1.19
N SER A 7 -1.71 -3.97 -2.48
CA SER A 7 -0.48 -3.44 -3.06
C SER A 7 -0.63 -3.23 -4.55
N ASP A 8 0.25 -2.38 -5.10
CA ASP A 8 0.45 -2.28 -6.55
C ASP A 8 -0.80 -1.83 -7.31
N ILE A 9 -1.40 -0.73 -6.85
CA ILE A 9 -2.53 -0.10 -7.54
C ILE A 9 -2.09 0.50 -8.87
N HIS A 10 -0.88 1.05 -8.92
CA HIS A 10 -0.27 1.62 -10.12
C HIS A 10 -1.15 2.64 -10.85
N GLY A 11 -1.90 3.43 -10.09
CA GLY A 11 -2.74 4.49 -10.65
C GLY A 11 -4.03 4.02 -11.31
N SER A 12 -4.39 2.76 -11.17
CA SER A 12 -5.63 2.24 -11.73
C SER A 12 -6.84 2.64 -10.90
N ALA A 13 -7.68 3.51 -11.43
CA ALA A 13 -8.93 3.88 -10.77
C ALA A 13 -9.89 2.69 -10.68
N TYR A 14 -9.88 1.83 -11.68
CA TYR A 14 -10.71 0.62 -11.68
C TYR A 14 -10.37 -0.28 -10.51
N TRP A 15 -9.10 -0.64 -10.35
CA TRP A 15 -8.69 -1.55 -9.28
C TRP A 15 -8.73 -0.90 -7.91
N CYS A 16 -8.47 0.41 -7.83
CA CYS A 16 -8.60 1.15 -6.57
C CYS A 16 -10.04 1.13 -6.08
N LYS A 17 -10.99 1.35 -6.98
CA LYS A 17 -12.42 1.30 -6.63
C LYS A 17 -12.83 -0.09 -6.16
N LYS A 18 -12.37 -1.14 -6.85
CA LYS A 18 -12.65 -2.52 -6.45
C LYS A 18 -12.10 -2.84 -5.07
N MET A 19 -10.89 -2.37 -4.79
CA MET A 19 -10.25 -2.55 -3.49
C MET A 19 -11.07 -1.87 -2.39
N LEU A 20 -11.50 -0.63 -2.61
CA LEU A 20 -12.27 0.11 -1.61
C LEU A 20 -13.66 -0.48 -1.39
N GLU A 21 -14.28 -1.00 -2.44
CA GLU A 21 -15.54 -1.74 -2.30
C GLU A 21 -15.36 -2.97 -1.42
N ALA A 22 -14.29 -3.72 -1.64
CA ALA A 22 -13.97 -4.88 -0.82
C ALA A 22 -13.67 -4.49 0.62
N PHE A 23 -12.99 -3.36 0.82
CA PHE A 23 -12.68 -2.85 2.14
C PHE A 23 -13.96 -2.60 2.95
N GLU A 24 -14.94 -1.96 2.33
CA GLU A 24 -16.22 -1.70 2.98
C GLU A 24 -17.03 -2.96 3.20
N GLN A 25 -17.13 -3.81 2.19
CA GLN A 25 -17.95 -5.04 2.25
C GLN A 25 -17.46 -6.01 3.31
N ASN A 26 -16.17 -6.05 3.56
CA ASN A 26 -15.58 -6.95 4.55
C ASN A 26 -15.52 -6.34 5.95
N GLY A 27 -15.92 -5.10 6.12
CA GLY A 27 -15.92 -4.44 7.42
C GLY A 27 -14.53 -4.26 8.01
N ALA A 28 -13.51 -4.13 7.18
CA ALA A 28 -12.15 -3.90 7.65
C ALA A 28 -12.03 -2.51 8.28
N GLU A 29 -11.24 -2.41 9.33
CA GLU A 29 -11.06 -1.15 10.05
C GLU A 29 -9.88 -0.34 9.55
N LYS A 30 -8.84 -1.01 9.07
CA LYS A 30 -7.64 -0.39 8.54
C LYS A 30 -7.26 -1.01 7.22
N LEU A 31 -6.74 -0.20 6.31
CA LEU A 31 -6.23 -0.62 5.02
C LEU A 31 -4.73 -0.37 4.99
N ILE A 32 -3.96 -1.42 4.76
CA ILE A 32 -2.51 -1.34 4.68
C ILE A 32 -2.12 -1.48 3.22
N LEU A 33 -1.46 -0.45 2.70
CA LEU A 33 -1.00 -0.41 1.31
C LEU A 33 0.50 -0.65 1.27
N LEU A 34 0.93 -1.60 0.48
CA LEU A 34 2.34 -1.98 0.39
C LEU A 34 3.10 -1.26 -0.72
N GLY A 35 2.57 -0.14 -1.20
CA GLY A 35 3.28 0.72 -2.13
C GLY A 35 2.83 0.60 -3.58
N ASP A 36 3.52 1.32 -4.45
CA ASP A 36 3.24 1.42 -5.88
C ASP A 36 1.80 1.89 -6.13
N ILE A 37 1.50 3.08 -5.61
CA ILE A 37 0.13 3.60 -5.56
C ILE A 37 -0.27 4.30 -6.86
N LEU A 38 0.53 5.25 -7.34
CA LEU A 38 0.12 6.15 -8.42
C LEU A 38 0.78 5.87 -9.76
N TYR A 39 2.07 5.60 -9.80
CA TYR A 39 2.79 5.44 -11.04
C TYR A 39 2.77 4.00 -11.52
N HIS A 40 2.52 3.82 -12.82
CA HIS A 40 2.42 2.48 -13.40
C HIS A 40 3.77 1.76 -13.56
N GLY A 41 4.88 2.51 -13.52
CA GLY A 41 6.21 1.95 -13.71
C GLY A 41 6.66 1.93 -15.17
N PRO A 42 7.97 2.13 -15.44
CA PRO A 42 8.44 2.27 -16.81
C PRO A 42 8.43 0.99 -17.62
N ARG A 43 8.32 -0.16 -16.95
CA ARG A 43 8.36 -1.47 -17.61
C ARG A 43 6.99 -2.12 -17.74
N ASN A 44 5.95 -1.46 -17.29
CA ASN A 44 4.60 -2.01 -17.29
C ASN A 44 3.73 -1.29 -18.30
N ASP A 45 2.80 -2.02 -18.89
CA ASP A 45 1.74 -1.38 -19.66
C ASP A 45 0.82 -0.59 -18.73
N LEU A 46 0.08 0.36 -19.29
CA LEU A 46 -0.88 1.11 -18.49
C LEU A 46 -1.97 0.19 -17.97
N PRO A 47 -2.25 0.22 -16.67
CA PRO A 47 -3.31 -0.60 -16.11
C PRO A 47 -4.69 -0.08 -16.52
N GLU A 48 -5.71 -0.90 -16.27
CA GLU A 48 -7.08 -0.55 -16.60
C GLU A 48 -7.51 0.72 -15.87
N GLU A 49 -8.11 1.64 -16.59
CA GLU A 49 -8.51 2.95 -16.08
C GLU A 49 -7.38 3.67 -15.34
N TYR A 50 -6.24 3.80 -16.00
CA TYR A 50 -5.12 4.53 -15.41
C TYR A 50 -5.51 6.00 -15.24
N ALA A 51 -5.76 6.41 -14.01
CA ALA A 51 -6.20 7.77 -13.67
C ALA A 51 -5.71 8.13 -12.27
N PRO A 52 -4.42 8.46 -12.13
CA PRO A 52 -3.84 8.74 -10.81
C PRO A 52 -4.58 9.80 -10.01
N LYS A 53 -5.12 10.83 -10.69
CA LYS A 53 -5.88 11.87 -9.99
C LYS A 53 -7.14 11.33 -9.34
N GLN A 54 -7.78 10.34 -9.96
CA GLN A 54 -8.95 9.70 -9.37
C GLN A 54 -8.56 8.84 -8.18
N VAL A 55 -7.42 8.15 -8.27
CA VAL A 55 -6.89 7.36 -7.15
C VAL A 55 -6.62 8.26 -5.95
N ILE A 56 -5.99 9.42 -6.18
CA ILE A 56 -5.75 10.42 -5.13
C ILE A 56 -7.08 10.83 -4.48
N ALA A 57 -8.08 11.15 -5.29
CA ALA A 57 -9.39 11.58 -4.80
C ALA A 57 -10.12 10.48 -4.02
N MET A 58 -9.87 9.22 -4.32
CA MET A 58 -10.47 8.09 -3.61
C MET A 58 -9.76 7.78 -2.30
N LEU A 59 -8.45 7.94 -2.24
CA LEU A 59 -7.65 7.56 -1.08
C LEU A 59 -7.53 8.63 -0.01
N ASN A 60 -7.36 9.90 -0.40
CA ASN A 60 -7.15 10.97 0.58
C ASN A 60 -8.27 11.09 1.64
N PRO A 61 -9.55 10.94 1.29
CA PRO A 61 -10.60 10.99 2.32
C PRO A 61 -10.49 9.88 3.38
N LEU A 62 -9.78 8.81 3.08
CA LEU A 62 -9.61 7.67 3.97
C LEU A 62 -8.30 7.71 4.75
N LYS A 63 -7.60 8.83 4.75
CA LYS A 63 -6.25 8.95 5.33
C LYS A 63 -6.13 8.41 6.75
N ASP A 64 -7.16 8.56 7.56
CA ASP A 64 -7.12 8.10 8.96
C ASP A 64 -7.23 6.58 9.10
N LYS A 65 -7.58 5.90 8.03
CA LYS A 65 -7.70 4.44 8.00
C LYS A 65 -6.57 3.77 7.22
N LEU A 66 -5.69 4.56 6.62
CA LEU A 66 -4.64 4.06 5.74
C LEU A 66 -3.29 4.04 6.44
N LEU A 67 -2.55 2.97 6.20
CA LEU A 67 -1.13 2.88 6.51
C LEU A 67 -0.44 2.42 5.23
N CYS A 68 0.56 3.15 4.79
CA CYS A 68 1.23 2.86 3.52
C CYS A 68 2.74 2.78 3.69
N VAL A 69 3.36 1.81 3.04
CA VAL A 69 4.81 1.75 2.92
C VAL A 69 5.20 2.01 1.46
N ARG A 70 6.45 2.41 1.27
CA ARG A 70 6.95 2.79 -0.04
C ARG A 70 7.25 1.57 -0.91
N GLY A 71 6.72 1.58 -2.14
CA GLY A 71 7.14 0.65 -3.18
C GLY A 71 8.27 1.20 -4.01
N ASN A 72 8.69 0.45 -5.02
CA ASN A 72 9.78 0.89 -5.90
C ASN A 72 9.36 2.01 -6.86
N CYS A 73 8.07 2.21 -7.08
CA CYS A 73 7.55 3.26 -7.96
C CYS A 73 7.08 4.52 -7.23
N ASP A 74 7.05 4.53 -5.91
CA ASP A 74 6.58 5.69 -5.15
C ASP A 74 7.69 6.73 -5.02
N THR A 75 7.33 8.00 -5.22
CA THR A 75 8.28 9.11 -5.23
C THR A 75 7.86 10.22 -4.27
N GLU A 76 8.76 11.19 -4.08
CA GLU A 76 8.45 12.36 -3.27
C GLU A 76 7.29 13.17 -3.84
N VAL A 77 7.12 13.16 -5.15
CA VAL A 77 5.99 13.84 -5.79
C VAL A 77 4.67 13.20 -5.35
N ASP A 78 4.65 11.88 -5.24
CA ASP A 78 3.46 11.18 -4.76
C ASP A 78 3.12 11.60 -3.33
N GLN A 79 4.13 11.78 -2.49
CA GLN A 79 3.91 12.24 -1.12
C GLN A 79 3.31 13.65 -1.08
N MET A 80 3.62 14.48 -2.07
CA MET A 80 3.08 15.85 -2.13
C MET A 80 1.57 15.88 -2.40
N VAL A 81 1.03 14.88 -3.04
CA VAL A 81 -0.39 14.84 -3.43
C VAL A 81 -1.22 13.89 -2.58
N LEU A 82 -0.60 13.00 -1.82
CA LEU A 82 -1.29 12.10 -0.92
C LEU A 82 -1.23 12.64 0.51
N ASP A 83 -2.38 12.61 1.19
CA ASP A 83 -2.53 13.20 2.53
C ASP A 83 -2.13 12.24 3.65
N PHE A 84 -1.52 11.13 3.33
CA PHE A 84 -1.02 10.16 4.31
C PHE A 84 0.42 9.79 3.96
N PRO A 85 1.23 9.35 4.95
CA PRO A 85 2.63 9.01 4.68
C PRO A 85 2.77 7.82 3.73
N VAL A 86 3.64 7.97 2.72
CA VAL A 86 3.87 6.91 1.71
C VAL A 86 5.35 6.58 1.54
N MET A 87 6.24 7.23 2.29
CA MET A 87 7.68 7.12 2.07
C MET A 87 8.41 6.21 3.07
N ALA A 88 7.69 5.61 4.01
CA ALA A 88 8.30 4.68 4.96
C ALA A 88 8.65 3.38 4.24
N GLU A 89 9.89 2.92 4.41
CA GLU A 89 10.36 1.71 3.71
C GLU A 89 9.78 0.43 4.31
N TYR A 90 9.35 0.49 5.56
CA TYR A 90 8.70 -0.63 6.25
C TYR A 90 7.82 -0.10 7.37
N ALA A 91 6.99 -0.97 7.91
CA ALA A 91 6.19 -0.66 9.09
C ALA A 91 6.04 -1.90 9.95
N TYR A 92 6.05 -1.69 11.27
CA TYR A 92 5.63 -2.72 12.22
C TYR A 92 4.22 -2.41 12.66
N ILE A 93 3.36 -3.41 12.58
CA ILE A 93 1.96 -3.27 12.97
C ILE A 93 1.71 -4.24 14.11
N CYS A 94 1.24 -3.72 15.23
CA CYS A 94 0.87 -4.52 16.39
C CYS A 94 -0.65 -4.54 16.50
N CYS A 95 -1.24 -5.72 16.41
CA CYS A 95 -2.67 -5.87 16.39
C CYS A 95 -3.06 -7.18 17.07
N ASP A 96 -3.84 -7.10 18.13
CA ASP A 96 -4.36 -8.27 18.85
C ASP A 96 -3.26 -9.26 19.24
N GLY A 97 -2.12 -8.76 19.71
CA GLY A 97 -0.98 -9.57 20.09
C GLY A 97 -0.13 -10.09 18.95
N LEU A 98 -0.51 -9.80 17.73
CA LEU A 98 0.25 -10.17 16.53
C LEU A 98 1.13 -9.00 16.10
N ARG A 99 2.37 -9.31 15.72
CA ARG A 99 3.28 -8.31 15.13
C ARG A 99 3.49 -8.63 13.67
N ILE A 100 3.23 -7.63 12.82
CA ILE A 100 3.33 -7.76 11.37
C ILE A 100 4.40 -6.81 10.88
N PHE A 101 5.37 -7.34 10.12
CA PHE A 101 6.36 -6.52 9.43
C PHE A 101 5.87 -6.31 8.00
N ALA A 102 5.51 -5.09 7.66
CA ALA A 102 4.97 -4.75 6.34
C ALA A 102 6.04 -4.05 5.50
N THR A 103 6.23 -4.53 4.28
CA THR A 103 7.16 -3.95 3.33
C THR A 103 6.71 -4.32 1.90
N HIS A 104 7.13 -3.51 0.93
CA HIS A 104 6.83 -3.82 -0.47
C HIS A 104 7.59 -5.06 -0.96
N GLY A 105 8.78 -5.27 -0.42
CA GLY A 105 9.58 -6.45 -0.75
C GLY A 105 10.71 -6.22 -1.75
N HIS A 106 10.90 -4.99 -2.21
CA HIS A 106 12.00 -4.68 -3.12
C HIS A 106 13.34 -4.48 -2.40
N LYS A 107 13.30 -4.13 -1.11
CA LYS A 107 14.51 -3.97 -0.27
C LYS A 107 14.58 -5.06 0.79
N PHE A 108 13.57 -5.14 1.65
CA PHE A 108 13.50 -6.14 2.71
C PHE A 108 12.62 -7.28 2.24
N ASN A 109 13.18 -8.46 2.17
CA ASN A 109 12.48 -9.67 1.74
C ASN A 109 13.11 -10.87 2.43
N CYS A 110 12.70 -12.08 2.08
CA CYS A 110 13.20 -13.28 2.71
C CYS A 110 14.70 -13.50 2.54
N ASP A 111 15.29 -12.93 1.49
CA ASP A 111 16.71 -13.03 1.22
C ASP A 111 17.52 -11.88 1.81
N ASN A 112 16.88 -10.83 2.26
CA ASN A 112 17.55 -9.62 2.76
C ASN A 112 16.78 -9.04 3.94
N LEU A 113 16.85 -9.71 5.08
CA LEU A 113 16.24 -9.24 6.31
C LEU A 113 17.26 -8.42 7.09
N GLN A 114 17.17 -7.11 7.00
CA GLN A 114 18.05 -6.21 7.73
C GLN A 114 17.54 -5.88 9.11
N ILE A 115 16.35 -6.34 9.46
CA ILE A 115 15.73 -6.10 10.76
C ILE A 115 15.52 -7.44 11.43
N GLY A 116 16.60 -7.97 11.97
CA GLY A 116 16.59 -9.11 12.86
C GLY A 116 15.60 -10.21 12.51
N ARG A 117 14.56 -10.35 13.29
CA ARG A 117 13.64 -11.49 13.23
C ARG A 117 12.36 -11.23 12.48
N ALA A 118 12.36 -10.31 11.55
CA ALA A 118 11.18 -10.03 10.75
C ALA A 118 10.72 -11.30 10.02
N SER A 119 9.41 -11.49 9.94
CA SER A 119 8.83 -12.61 9.23
C SER A 119 8.81 -12.36 7.73
N CYS A 120 9.11 -13.38 6.96
CA CYS A 120 9.11 -13.27 5.49
C CYS A 120 7.78 -13.57 4.86
N ARG A 121 6.79 -13.99 5.61
CA ARG A 121 5.58 -14.57 5.03
C ARG A 121 4.52 -13.56 4.61
N GLU A 122 4.69 -12.31 4.92
CA GLU A 122 3.62 -11.34 4.81
C GLU A 122 3.72 -10.43 3.61
N ARG A 123 4.16 -10.97 2.52
CA ARG A 123 4.09 -10.29 1.25
C ARG A 123 2.82 -10.70 0.55
N VAL A 124 1.87 -9.83 0.52
CA VAL A 124 0.56 -10.14 -0.02
C VAL A 124 0.22 -9.22 -1.18
#